data_397112f9fc0f15313fe6a097bf7ef860
#
_entry.id   397112f9fc0f15313fe6a097bf7ef860
#
_cell.length_a   1.000
_cell.length_b   1.000
_cell.length_c   1.000
_cell.angle_alpha   90.00
_cell.angle_beta   90.00
_cell.angle_gamma   90.00
#
_symmetry.space_group_name_H-M   'P 1'
#
loop_
_entity.id
_entity.type
_entity.pdbx_description
1 polymer ?
#
loop_
_entity_poly.entity_id
_entity_poly.type
_entity_poly.pdbx_seq_one_letter_code
_entity_poly.pdbx_strand_id
1 'polypeptide(L)'
;RYYRQARALARDMDAGDRADFPEFAVRAATLLDAQRAWISFRDANCTAQYAQWGAGTMRQIIGADCQLEMTALRTISLYQYATMLR
;
A
#
# COMPACT_ATOMS: atom_id res chain seq x y z
N ARG A 1 0.18 -5.32 9.07
CA ARG A 1 -0.40 -4.84 10.32
C ARG A 1 -1.20 -3.58 10.13
N TYR A 2 -0.58 -2.52 9.68
CA TYR A 2 -1.29 -1.24 9.47
C TYR A 2 -2.32 -1.31 8.34
N TYR A 3 -2.09 -2.13 7.33
CA TYR A 3 -3.08 -2.35 6.28
C TYR A 3 -4.35 -2.97 6.85
N ARG A 4 -4.24 -3.95 7.75
CA ARG A 4 -5.42 -4.57 8.37
C ARG A 4 -6.20 -3.57 9.20
N GLN A 5 -5.51 -2.71 9.94
CA GLN A 5 -6.16 -1.65 10.73
C GLN A 5 -6.86 -0.63 9.84
N ALA A 6 -6.20 -0.19 8.78
CA ALA A 6 -6.77 0.75 7.83
C ALA A 6 -8.00 0.15 7.13
N ARG A 7 -7.93 -1.13 6.76
CA ARG A 7 -9.04 -1.83 6.11
C ARG A 7 -10.23 -2.00 7.05
N ALA A 8 -9.99 -2.34 8.31
CA ALA A 8 -11.06 -2.48 9.30
C ALA A 8 -11.76 -1.14 9.51
N LEU A 9 -11.00 -0.05 9.65
CA LEU A 9 -11.57 1.29 9.79
C LEU A 9 -12.37 1.69 8.57
N ALA A 10 -11.86 1.41 7.37
CA ALA A 10 -12.56 1.70 6.11
C ALA A 10 -13.90 0.94 6.03
N ARG A 11 -13.91 -0.33 6.44
CA ARG A 11 -15.14 -1.13 6.48
C ARG A 11 -16.15 -0.57 7.47
N ASP A 12 -15.71 -0.14 8.64
CA ASP A 12 -16.59 0.44 9.65
C ASP A 12 -17.23 1.73 9.15
N MET A 13 -16.44 2.58 8.49
CA MET A 13 -16.96 3.81 7.90
C MET A 13 -17.92 3.54 6.74
N ASP A 14 -17.62 2.53 5.90
CA ASP A 14 -18.51 2.11 4.81
C ASP A 14 -19.84 1.61 5.35
N ALA A 15 -19.83 0.87 6.44
CA ALA A 15 -21.05 0.36 7.07
C ALA A 15 -21.93 1.52 7.55
N GLY A 16 -21.34 2.59 8.08
CA GLY A 16 -22.08 3.79 8.46
C GLY A 16 -22.67 4.51 7.26
N ASP A 17 -21.92 4.61 6.16
CA ASP A 17 -22.37 5.32 4.97
C ASP A 17 -23.44 4.56 4.17
N ARG A 18 -23.48 3.24 4.25
CA ARG A 18 -24.42 2.43 3.46
C ARG A 18 -25.88 2.81 3.70
N ALA A 19 -26.21 3.24 4.91
CA ALA A 19 -27.58 3.63 5.24
C ALA A 19 -27.97 4.98 4.64
N ASP A 20 -27.06 5.98 4.72
CA ASP A 20 -27.34 7.37 4.38
C ASP A 20 -26.73 7.81 3.05
N PHE A 21 -25.52 7.32 2.76
CA PHE A 21 -24.74 7.72 1.59
C PHE A 21 -24.09 6.50 0.94
N PRO A 22 -24.88 5.60 0.34
CA PRO A 22 -24.33 4.34 -0.21
C PRO A 22 -23.28 4.57 -1.31
N GLU A 23 -23.35 5.69 -2.03
CA GLU A 23 -22.35 6.03 -3.06
C GLU A 23 -20.95 6.31 -2.50
N PHE A 24 -20.84 6.58 -1.20
CA PHE A 24 -19.55 6.80 -0.54
C PHE A 24 -19.02 5.56 0.19
N ALA A 25 -19.79 4.47 0.21
CA ALA A 25 -19.40 3.23 0.89
C ALA A 25 -18.44 2.39 0.04
N VAL A 26 -17.34 3.01 -0.39
CA VAL A 26 -16.33 2.40 -1.29
C VAL A 26 -14.92 2.42 -0.72
N ARG A 27 -14.76 2.80 0.54
CA ARG A 27 -13.43 2.98 1.14
C ARG A 27 -12.64 1.67 1.20
N ALA A 28 -13.27 0.59 1.63
CA ALA A 28 -12.59 -0.70 1.73
C ALA A 28 -12.20 -1.24 0.35
N ALA A 29 -13.06 -1.10 -0.64
CA ALA A 29 -12.79 -1.56 -2.01
C ALA A 29 -11.66 -0.74 -2.65
N THR A 30 -11.70 0.58 -2.52
CA THR A 30 -10.66 1.44 -3.09
C THR A 30 -9.33 1.26 -2.39
N LEU A 31 -9.32 1.02 -1.07
CA LEU A 31 -8.10 0.72 -0.33
C LEU A 31 -7.48 -0.60 -0.80
N LEU A 32 -8.30 -1.61 -1.03
CA LEU A 32 -7.82 -2.91 -1.56
C LEU A 32 -7.20 -2.73 -2.95
N ASP A 33 -7.86 -1.98 -3.83
CA ASP A 33 -7.32 -1.70 -5.16
C ASP A 33 -6.00 -0.95 -5.10
N ALA A 34 -5.91 0.04 -4.21
CA ALA A 34 -4.67 0.79 -3.99
C ALA A 34 -3.55 -0.12 -3.48
N GLN A 35 -3.86 -1.04 -2.57
CA GLN A 35 -2.86 -1.97 -2.04
C GLN A 35 -2.35 -2.92 -3.11
N ARG A 36 -3.23 -3.42 -3.96
CA ARG A 36 -2.84 -4.29 -5.08
C ARG A 36 -1.98 -3.54 -6.10
N ALA A 37 -2.37 -2.32 -6.44
CA ALA A 37 -1.60 -1.48 -7.35
C ALA A 37 -0.23 -1.14 -6.77
N TRP A 38 -0.15 -0.88 -5.47
CA TRP A 38 1.12 -0.60 -4.79
C TRP A 38 2.05 -1.82 -4.84
N ILE A 39 1.56 -3.02 -4.58
CA ILE A 39 2.37 -4.24 -4.64
C ILE A 39 2.95 -4.41 -6.05
N SER A 40 2.12 -4.25 -7.09
CA SER A 40 2.56 -4.34 -8.47
C SER A 40 3.61 -3.28 -8.80
N PHE A 41 3.40 -2.05 -8.37
CA PHE A 41 4.35 -0.96 -8.58
C PHE A 41 5.66 -1.20 -7.84
N ARG A 42 5.59 -1.61 -6.57
CA ARG A 42 6.80 -1.94 -5.79
C ARG A 42 7.65 -2.98 -6.50
N ASP A 43 7.01 -4.07 -6.94
CA ASP A 43 7.74 -5.18 -7.56
C ASP A 43 8.35 -4.74 -8.90
N ALA A 44 7.62 -4.01 -9.72
CA ALA A 44 8.11 -3.50 -10.98
C ALA A 44 9.25 -2.48 -10.79
N ASN A 45 9.09 -1.57 -9.83
CA ASN A 45 10.08 -0.55 -9.55
C ASN A 45 11.38 -1.16 -9.03
N CYS A 46 11.28 -2.11 -8.11
CA CYS A 46 12.46 -2.78 -7.55
C CYS A 46 13.15 -3.69 -8.57
N THR A 47 12.38 -4.29 -9.48
CA THR A 47 12.95 -5.04 -10.61
C THR A 47 13.73 -4.10 -11.55
N ALA A 48 13.22 -2.91 -11.82
CA ALA A 48 13.89 -1.92 -12.64
C ALA A 48 15.23 -1.48 -12.00
N GLN A 49 15.24 -1.24 -10.69
CA GLN A 49 16.46 -0.88 -9.96
C GLN A 49 17.46 -2.03 -9.96
N TYR A 50 16.99 -3.24 -9.75
CA TYR A 50 17.82 -4.44 -9.82
C TYR A 50 18.48 -4.59 -11.20
N ALA A 51 17.71 -4.40 -12.27
CA ALA A 51 18.18 -4.53 -13.64
C ALA A 51 19.21 -3.45 -14.01
N GLN A 52 19.10 -2.27 -13.41
CA GLN A 52 20.02 -1.16 -13.66
C GLN A 52 21.48 -1.54 -13.35
N TRP A 53 21.70 -2.42 -12.40
CA TRP A 53 23.04 -2.85 -11.99
C TRP A 53 23.57 -4.03 -12.81
N GLY A 54 22.78 -4.55 -13.73
CA GLY A 54 23.18 -5.58 -14.69
C GLY A 54 23.75 -6.82 -14.00
N ALA A 55 24.93 -7.23 -14.41
CA ALA A 55 25.62 -8.40 -13.86
C ALA A 55 26.40 -8.10 -12.56
N GLY A 56 26.37 -6.88 -12.04
CA GLY A 56 27.08 -6.50 -10.84
C GLY A 56 26.53 -7.19 -9.59
N THR A 57 27.40 -7.43 -8.62
CA THR A 57 27.00 -8.07 -7.34
C THR A 57 26.10 -7.16 -6.51
N MET A 58 26.18 -5.85 -6.71
CA MET A 58 25.34 -4.87 -5.99
C MET A 58 23.86 -5.00 -6.31
N ARG A 59 23.49 -5.63 -7.42
CA ARG A 59 22.08 -5.75 -7.83
C ARG A 59 21.18 -6.39 -6.77
N GLN A 60 21.71 -7.39 -6.06
CA GLN A 60 20.93 -8.08 -5.01
C GLN A 60 20.73 -7.19 -3.80
N ILE A 61 21.73 -6.45 -3.42
CA ILE A 61 21.64 -5.50 -2.29
C ILE A 61 20.66 -4.38 -2.63
N ILE A 62 20.78 -3.82 -3.83
CA ILE A 62 19.90 -2.75 -4.30
C ILE A 62 18.44 -3.21 -4.37
N GLY A 63 18.20 -4.43 -4.89
CA GLY A 63 16.87 -4.99 -4.96
C GLY A 63 16.22 -5.18 -3.58
N ALA A 64 16.98 -5.75 -2.64
CA ALA A 64 16.51 -5.96 -1.26
C ALA A 64 16.27 -4.62 -0.55
N ASP A 65 17.16 -3.66 -0.72
CA ASP A 65 17.03 -2.33 -0.12
C ASP A 65 15.81 -1.59 -0.66
N CYS A 66 15.55 -1.69 -1.97
CA CYS A 66 14.36 -1.11 -2.59
C CYS A 66 13.08 -1.68 -1.98
N GLN A 67 12.98 -3.00 -1.81
CA GLN A 67 11.82 -3.65 -1.21
C GLN A 67 11.58 -3.14 0.21
N LEU A 68 12.64 -3.06 0.99
CA LEU A 68 12.56 -2.61 2.38
C LEU A 68 12.11 -1.15 2.46
N GLU A 69 12.74 -0.27 1.68
CA GLU A 69 12.42 1.15 1.67
C GLU A 69 10.96 1.41 1.26
N MET A 70 10.52 0.79 0.16
CA MET A 70 9.16 0.98 -0.32
C MET A 70 8.12 0.44 0.67
N THR A 71 8.41 -0.68 1.32
CA THR A 71 7.53 -1.25 2.34
C THR A 71 7.43 -0.33 3.56
N ALA A 72 8.55 0.27 3.98
CA ALA A 72 8.55 1.22 5.08
C ALA A 72 7.73 2.48 4.75
N LEU A 73 7.86 3.02 3.54
CA LEU A 73 7.08 4.17 3.09
C LEU A 73 5.59 3.85 3.02
N ARG A 74 5.23 2.65 2.55
CA ARG A 74 3.82 2.22 2.51
C ARG A 74 3.25 2.08 3.91
N THR A 75 4.03 1.56 4.85
CA THR A 75 3.61 1.44 6.25
C THR A 75 3.26 2.81 6.83
N ILE A 76 4.08 3.82 6.58
CA ILE A 76 3.81 5.19 7.00
C ILE A 76 2.52 5.72 6.36
N SER A 77 2.36 5.49 5.06
CA SER A 77 1.17 5.91 4.32
C SER A 77 -0.11 5.29 4.88
N LEU A 78 -0.09 4.00 5.19
CA LEU A 78 -1.22 3.29 5.77
C LEU A 78 -1.53 3.76 7.19
N TYR A 79 -0.52 4.06 7.97
CA TYR A 79 -0.69 4.64 9.30
C TYR A 79 -1.37 6.01 9.21
N GLN A 80 -0.93 6.86 8.29
CA GLN A 80 -1.53 8.17 8.06
C GLN A 80 -2.98 8.03 7.60
N TYR A 81 -3.26 7.12 6.69
CA TYR A 81 -4.62 6.84 6.25
C TYR A 81 -5.52 6.49 7.43
N ALA A 82 -5.09 5.56 8.28
CA ALA A 82 -5.87 5.11 9.43
C ALA A 82 -6.10 6.22 10.47
N THR A 83 -5.10 7.07 10.69
CA THR A 83 -5.21 8.15 11.68
C THR A 83 -6.00 9.35 11.17
N MET A 84 -5.93 9.65 9.88
CA MET A 84 -6.66 10.77 9.29
C MET A 84 -8.17 10.53 9.22
N LEU A 85 -8.59 9.26 9.18
CA LEU A 85 -10.01 8.89 9.15
C LEU A 85 -10.69 8.99 10.53
N ARG A 86 -9.91 9.19 11.56
CA ARG A 86 -10.44 9.37 12.91
C ARG A 86 -10.71 10.85 13.15
#